data_71958ff861ad1d4dbfd16dcd7219b1f7
#
_entry.id   71958ff861ad1d4dbfd16dcd7219b1f7
#
_cell.length_a   1.000
_cell.length_b   1.000
_cell.length_c   1.000
_cell.angle_alpha   90.00
_cell.angle_beta   90.00
_cell.angle_gamma   90.00
#
_symmetry.space_group_name_H-M   'P 1'
#
loop_
_entity.id
_entity.type
_entity.pdbx_description
1 polymer ?
#
loop_
_entity_poly.entity_id
_entity_poly.type
_entity_poly.pdbx_seq_one_letter_code
_entity_poly.pdbx_strand_id
1 'polypeptide(L)'
;MKMLTIVCREQYEDEVLVMFNMLGIIGYTVVHAVGGSGETGAVSVTHTHADRNKLLLVALDDDRMATLIQHVKQLQTRLVNERMGHPVPFKAFLQPCELIV
;
A
#
# COMPACT_ATOMS: atom_id res chain seq x y z
N MET A 1 13.86 12.62 3.71
CA MET A 1 13.14 11.74 2.77
C MET A 1 12.84 10.41 3.43
N LYS A 2 11.69 9.88 3.15
CA LYS A 2 11.27 8.56 3.65
C LYS A 2 10.65 7.75 2.52
N MET A 3 10.69 6.45 2.69
CA MET A 3 10.05 5.51 1.77
C MET A 3 8.89 4.83 2.47
N LEU A 4 7.73 4.86 1.83
CA LEU A 4 6.56 4.12 2.25
C LEU A 4 6.43 2.88 1.37
N THR A 5 6.25 1.73 2.02
CA THR A 5 5.99 0.47 1.34
C THR A 5 4.58 0.02 1.72
N ILE A 6 3.71 -0.06 0.75
CA ILE A 6 2.35 -0.55 0.95
C ILE A 6 2.29 -1.99 0.43
N VAL A 7 1.84 -2.90 1.27
CA VAL A 7 1.59 -4.30 0.90
C VAL A 7 0.08 -4.52 1.00
N CYS A 8 -0.57 -4.80 -0.12
CA CYS A 8 -2.01 -5.00 -0.13
C CYS A 8 -2.43 -6.03 -1.17
N ARG A 9 -3.65 -6.51 -1.03
CA ARG A 9 -4.25 -7.37 -2.05
C ARG A 9 -4.47 -6.57 -3.33
N GLU A 10 -4.38 -7.26 -4.45
CA GLU A 10 -4.54 -6.65 -5.77
C GLU A 10 -5.85 -5.88 -5.91
N GLN A 11 -6.90 -6.35 -5.26
CA GLN A 11 -8.21 -5.69 -5.31
C GLN A 11 -8.20 -4.27 -4.75
N TYR A 12 -7.20 -3.89 -3.94
CA TYR A 12 -7.10 -2.55 -3.36
C TYR A 12 -6.14 -1.63 -4.12
N GLU A 13 -5.47 -2.14 -5.15
CA GLU A 13 -4.50 -1.35 -5.91
C GLU A 13 -5.09 -0.07 -6.49
N ASP A 14 -6.26 -0.18 -7.11
CA ASP A 14 -6.89 0.97 -7.75
C ASP A 14 -7.17 2.10 -6.75
N GLU A 15 -7.60 1.76 -5.54
CA GLU A 15 -7.87 2.74 -4.51
C GLU A 15 -6.59 3.46 -4.06
N VAL A 16 -5.48 2.72 -3.97
CA VAL A 16 -4.18 3.31 -3.65
C VAL A 16 -3.73 4.25 -4.76
N LEU A 17 -3.87 3.83 -6.01
CA LEU A 17 -3.46 4.66 -7.15
C LEU A 17 -4.32 5.90 -7.29
N VAL A 18 -5.61 5.81 -7.02
CA VAL A 18 -6.50 6.99 -6.97
C VAL A 18 -6.01 7.97 -5.90
N MET A 19 -5.65 7.45 -4.73
CA MET A 19 -5.11 8.28 -3.64
C MET A 19 -3.82 8.97 -4.06
N PHE A 20 -2.89 8.26 -4.69
CA PHE A 20 -1.66 8.85 -5.20
C PHE A 20 -1.95 9.95 -6.20
N ASN A 21 -2.86 9.71 -7.12
CA ASN A 21 -3.23 10.70 -8.14
C ASN A 21 -3.83 11.96 -7.50
N MET A 22 -4.70 11.79 -6.52
CA MET A 22 -5.30 12.92 -5.80
C MET A 22 -4.25 13.78 -5.09
N LEU A 23 -3.19 13.16 -4.59
CA LEU A 23 -2.11 13.84 -3.87
C LEU A 23 -1.00 14.34 -4.80
N GLY A 24 -1.16 14.19 -6.11
CA GLY A 24 -0.15 14.62 -7.07
C GLY A 24 1.12 13.76 -7.05
N ILE A 25 1.05 12.54 -6.56
CA ILE A 25 2.18 11.61 -6.54
C ILE A 25 2.24 10.89 -7.87
N ILE A 26 3.28 11.16 -8.65
CA ILE A 26 3.46 10.56 -9.98
C ILE A 26 4.59 9.53 -10.01
N GLY A 27 5.52 9.57 -9.04
CA GLY A 27 6.65 8.65 -8.98
C GLY A 27 6.44 7.58 -7.92
N TYR A 28 6.24 6.35 -8.36
CA TYR A 28 6.11 5.19 -7.47
C TYR A 28 6.48 3.92 -8.25
N THR A 29 6.75 2.86 -7.52
CA THR A 29 7.08 1.55 -8.10
C THR A 29 6.06 0.52 -7.64
N VAL A 30 5.59 -0.30 -8.55
CA VAL A 30 4.66 -1.39 -8.24
C VAL A 30 5.35 -2.72 -8.53
N VAL A 31 5.34 -3.60 -7.53
CA VAL A 31 5.77 -4.99 -7.69
C VAL A 31 4.53 -5.87 -7.68
N HIS A 32 4.34 -6.62 -8.74
CA HIS A 32 3.15 -7.44 -8.93
C HIS A 32 3.32 -8.86 -8.38
N ALA A 33 2.21 -9.47 -7.99
CA ALA A 33 2.12 -10.90 -7.68
C ALA A 33 3.10 -11.36 -6.58
N VAL A 34 3.04 -10.68 -5.42
CA VAL A 34 3.89 -11.01 -4.26
C VAL A 34 3.15 -11.97 -3.34
N GLY A 35 3.81 -13.07 -2.99
CA GLY A 35 3.30 -14.01 -1.99
C GLY A 35 3.69 -13.59 -0.58
N GLY A 36 3.02 -14.17 0.41
CA GLY A 36 3.31 -13.89 1.81
C GLY A 36 2.31 -14.56 2.74
N SER A 37 2.44 -14.28 4.03
CA SER A 37 1.53 -14.77 5.05
C SER A 37 1.33 -13.68 6.11
N GLY A 38 0.11 -13.52 6.59
CA GLY A 38 -0.23 -12.50 7.57
C GLY A 38 -1.53 -12.81 8.29
N GLU A 39 -2.14 -11.80 8.89
CA GLU A 39 -3.37 -11.95 9.67
C GLU A 39 -4.53 -12.54 8.88
N THR A 40 -4.55 -12.31 7.57
CA THR A 40 -5.61 -12.80 6.70
C THR A 40 -5.27 -14.15 6.04
N GLY A 41 -4.15 -14.75 6.43
CA GLY A 41 -3.69 -16.05 5.93
C GLY A 41 -2.58 -15.95 4.92
N ALA A 42 -2.18 -17.10 4.39
CA ALA A 42 -1.10 -17.19 3.41
C ALA A 42 -1.58 -16.77 2.02
N VAL A 43 -0.71 -16.10 1.30
CA VAL A 43 -0.94 -15.73 -0.11
C VAL A 43 0.21 -16.29 -0.92
N SER A 44 -0.11 -17.11 -1.90
CA SER A 44 0.87 -17.60 -2.87
C SER A 44 0.66 -16.92 -4.21
N VAL A 45 1.67 -16.98 -5.06
CA VAL A 45 1.53 -16.51 -6.44
C VAL A 45 0.67 -17.53 -7.17
N THR A 46 -0.60 -17.22 -7.36
CA THR A 46 -1.58 -18.10 -7.98
C THR A 46 -2.10 -17.50 -9.28
N HIS A 47 -2.92 -18.28 -9.98
CA HIS A 47 -3.59 -17.79 -11.19
C HIS A 47 -4.80 -16.89 -10.89
N THR A 48 -5.26 -16.89 -9.64
CA THR A 48 -6.41 -16.07 -9.22
C THR A 48 -5.94 -14.69 -8.79
N HIS A 49 -6.36 -13.65 -9.50
CA HIS A 49 -5.94 -12.28 -9.23
C HIS A 49 -6.31 -11.82 -7.82
N ALA A 50 -7.47 -12.23 -7.31
CA ALA A 50 -7.95 -11.82 -6.00
C ALA A 50 -7.03 -12.24 -4.84
N ASP A 51 -6.21 -13.28 -5.04
CA ASP A 51 -5.33 -13.82 -4.01
C ASP A 51 -3.91 -13.26 -4.06
N ARG A 52 -3.64 -12.34 -4.97
CA ARG A 52 -2.29 -11.78 -5.12
C ARG A 52 -2.11 -10.53 -4.29
N ASN A 53 -0.90 -10.38 -3.76
CA ASN A 53 -0.48 -9.12 -3.15
C ASN A 53 0.25 -8.24 -4.15
N LYS A 54 0.15 -6.95 -3.93
CA LYS A 54 0.93 -5.93 -4.62
C LYS A 54 1.81 -5.23 -3.60
N LEU A 55 2.97 -4.82 -4.05
CA LEU A 55 3.88 -4.00 -3.28
C LEU A 55 4.01 -2.66 -3.99
N LEU A 56 3.70 -1.58 -3.30
CA LEU A 56 3.85 -0.24 -3.86
C LEU A 56 4.88 0.52 -3.03
N LEU A 57 5.88 1.08 -3.69
CA LEU A 57 6.95 1.82 -3.05
C LEU A 57 6.93 3.26 -3.53
N VAL A 58 6.99 4.20 -2.59
CA VAL A 58 7.03 5.62 -2.92
C VAL A 58 7.95 6.34 -1.95
N ALA A 59 8.88 7.11 -2.49
CA ALA A 59 9.81 7.93 -1.70
C ALA A 59 9.41 9.40 -1.85
N LEU A 60 9.28 10.10 -0.75
CA LEU A 60 8.88 11.50 -0.71
C LEU A 60 9.67 12.25 0.34
N ASP A 61 9.71 13.58 0.20
CA ASP A 61 10.17 14.44 1.28
C ASP A 61 9.25 14.30 2.51
N ASP A 62 9.71 14.76 3.66
CA ASP A 62 9.01 14.54 4.92
C ASP A 62 7.63 15.19 4.95
N ASP A 63 7.46 16.37 4.37
CA ASP A 63 6.17 17.08 4.38
C ASP A 63 5.13 16.35 3.54
N ARG A 64 5.48 15.95 2.33
CA ARG A 64 4.57 15.20 1.46
C ARG A 64 4.28 13.82 2.02
N MET A 65 5.29 13.20 2.65
CA MET A 65 5.10 11.89 3.26
C MET A 65 4.12 11.97 4.44
N ALA A 66 4.20 13.02 5.26
CA ALA A 66 3.26 13.18 6.37
C ALA A 66 1.80 13.25 5.86
N THR A 67 1.57 13.97 4.77
CA THR A 67 0.25 14.04 4.16
C THR A 67 -0.20 12.68 3.62
N LEU A 68 0.69 11.98 2.93
CA LEU A 68 0.39 10.66 2.40
C LEU A 68 0.02 9.66 3.51
N ILE A 69 0.77 9.67 4.61
CA ILE A 69 0.52 8.77 5.74
C ILE A 69 -0.89 8.98 6.30
N GLN A 70 -1.34 10.22 6.43
CA GLN A 70 -2.69 10.50 6.89
C GLN A 70 -3.75 9.88 5.99
N HIS A 71 -3.57 10.00 4.68
CA HIS A 71 -4.51 9.44 3.70
C HIS A 71 -4.48 7.91 3.71
N VAL A 72 -3.29 7.32 3.88
CA VAL A 72 -3.14 5.86 4.00
C VAL A 72 -3.90 5.34 5.23
N LYS A 73 -3.78 6.02 6.36
CA LYS A 73 -4.49 5.65 7.58
C LYS A 73 -6.01 5.77 7.41
N GLN A 74 -6.47 6.82 6.74
CA GLN A 74 -7.89 6.99 6.44
C GLN A 74 -8.40 5.89 5.51
N LEU A 75 -7.63 5.53 4.49
CA LEU A 75 -7.98 4.45 3.59
C LEU A 75 -8.11 3.13 4.35
N GLN A 76 -7.14 2.81 5.20
CA GLN A 76 -7.21 1.58 5.99
C GLN A 76 -8.46 1.57 6.88
N THR A 77 -8.76 2.67 7.55
CA THR A 77 -9.96 2.78 8.40
C THR A 77 -11.22 2.50 7.59
N ARG A 78 -11.33 3.08 6.40
CA ARG A 78 -12.46 2.86 5.53
C ARG A 78 -12.59 1.40 5.12
N LEU A 79 -11.47 0.78 4.73
CA LEU A 79 -11.46 -0.63 4.31
C LEU A 79 -11.87 -1.56 5.46
N VAL A 80 -11.39 -1.29 6.68
CA VAL A 80 -11.76 -2.07 7.86
C VAL A 80 -13.25 -1.93 8.13
N ASN A 81 -13.79 -0.71 8.04
CA ASN A 81 -15.21 -0.47 8.25
C ASN A 81 -16.08 -1.18 7.21
N GLU A 82 -15.66 -1.19 5.96
CA GLU A 82 -16.35 -1.90 4.89
C GLU A 82 -16.39 -3.41 5.13
N ARG A 83 -15.45 -3.93 5.91
CA ARG A 83 -15.38 -5.35 6.29
C ARG A 83 -15.91 -5.59 7.70
N MET A 84 -16.70 -4.69 8.24
CA MET A 84 -17.32 -4.81 9.57
C MET A 84 -16.30 -5.03 10.69
N GLY A 85 -15.13 -4.40 10.60
CA GLY A 85 -14.09 -4.49 11.60
C GLY A 85 -13.16 -5.70 11.47
N HIS A 86 -13.36 -6.53 10.46
CA HIS A 86 -12.45 -7.65 10.22
C HIS A 86 -11.09 -7.17 9.68
N PRO A 87 -10.01 -7.90 9.93
CA PRO A 87 -8.71 -7.56 9.39
C PRO A 87 -8.72 -7.40 7.87
N VAL A 88 -7.99 -6.41 7.38
CA VAL A 88 -7.85 -6.13 5.94
C VAL A 88 -6.42 -6.45 5.53
N PRO A 89 -6.21 -7.17 4.41
CA PRO A 89 -4.87 -7.45 3.92
C PRO A 89 -4.24 -6.19 3.30
N PHE A 90 -3.96 -5.22 4.14
CA PHE A 90 -3.43 -3.92 3.77
C PHE A 90 -2.49 -3.45 4.89
N LYS A 91 -1.19 -3.35 4.59
CA LYS A 91 -0.17 -2.91 5.53
C LYS A 91 0.70 -1.84 4.87
N ALA A 92 1.19 -0.92 5.67
CA ALA A 92 2.11 0.10 5.19
C ALA A 92 3.26 0.24 6.19
N PHE A 93 4.47 0.34 5.66
CA PHE A 93 5.70 0.44 6.43
C PHE A 93 6.44 1.71 6.01
N LEU A 94 6.96 2.43 6.98
CA LEU A 94 7.73 3.64 6.74
C LEU A 94 9.17 3.43 7.19
N GLN A 95 10.12 3.86 6.35
CA GLN A 95 11.53 3.79 6.69
C GLN A 95 12.27 5.01 6.15
N PRO A 96 13.35 5.43 6.82
CA PRO A 96 14.23 6.46 6.25
C PRO A 96 14.84 5.96 4.95
N CYS A 97 15.05 6.86 3.99
CA CYS A 97 15.75 6.52 2.77
C CYS A 97 16.54 7.71 2.27
N GLU A 98 17.48 7.44 1.39
CA GLU A 98 18.37 8.45 0.86
C GLU A 98 18.54 8.21 -0.64
N LEU A 99 18.26 9.24 -1.43
CA LEU A 99 18.47 9.18 -2.87
C LEU A 99 19.95 9.39 -3.16
N ILE A 100 20.61 8.43 -3.79
CA ILE A 100 22.05 8.48 -4.04
C ILE A 100 22.40 8.64 -5.52
N VAL A 101 21.45 8.54 -6.41
CA VAL A 101 21.66 8.78 -7.85
C VAL A 101 20.51 9.56 -8.47
#